data_7021d4d6e0d76c7f8f8e302e0dcb8584
#
_entry.id   7021d4d6e0d76c7f8f8e302e0dcb8584
#
_cell.length_a   1.000
_cell.length_b   1.000
_cell.length_c   1.000
_cell.angle_alpha   90.00
_cell.angle_beta   90.00
_cell.angle_gamma   90.00
#
_symmetry.space_group_name_H-M   'P 1'
#
loop_
_entity.id
_entity.type
_entity.pdbx_description
1 polymer ?
#
loop_
_entity_poly.entity_id
_entity_poly.type
_entity_poly.pdbx_seq_one_letter_code
_entity_poly.pdbx_strand_id
1 'polypeptide(L)'
;MESEGLKDEHELQSYFIQRIEKYLNSKGKTLIGWDEILEGGLAPNAVVMSWRGEAGGIEAAKQKHKVIMTPGSPLYFDHSQSENEDSVTIGGYNPIEKVYAYDPIPKELTEEEGKYILGAQANVWAEYIGNEKKVEYTIFPRMAALSEMLWTPKEKKDWNDFEKRLPEQIKRYENWGANYSKAYFDLKTTVLPTDDYKGVLWKLETKTKAHKIKYNKILDINDPPNPTAFLFYDKPIQIIRSGKYIGWSTENGENLNNSISQKFSFNKATGKKITLTTEASKNYPGDGAFTLVNGVINEKGFSRTKEFLGFSGANCEAIIDLGTEQKISSVVVNTFKRTSSWIWQPLNTEVFGSLDGTTWKSLSMTDDFVESKTV
;
A
#
# COMPACT_ATOMS: atom_id res chain seq x y z
N MET A 1 -5.76 37.60 -18.68
CA MET A 1 -5.94 36.69 -19.84
C MET A 1 -6.28 37.48 -21.10
N GLU A 2 -7.35 38.26 -21.10
CA GLU A 2 -7.77 39.02 -22.30
C GLU A 2 -6.69 39.95 -22.87
N SER A 3 -5.93 40.65 -22.02
CA SER A 3 -4.84 41.55 -22.44
C SER A 3 -3.68 40.84 -23.17
N GLU A 4 -3.51 39.56 -22.97
CA GLU A 4 -2.46 38.74 -23.58
C GLU A 4 -3.01 37.78 -24.64
N GLY A 5 -4.31 37.81 -24.91
CA GLY A 5 -4.99 36.97 -25.90
C GLY A 5 -5.06 35.49 -25.52
N LEU A 6 -5.00 35.18 -24.18
CA LEU A 6 -5.02 33.81 -23.64
C LEU A 6 -6.45 33.34 -23.45
N LYS A 7 -6.73 32.09 -23.87
CA LYS A 7 -8.08 31.52 -23.90
C LYS A 7 -8.55 30.97 -22.55
N ASP A 8 -7.63 30.35 -21.80
CA ASP A 8 -7.94 29.66 -20.55
C ASP A 8 -6.76 29.69 -19.58
N GLU A 9 -6.96 29.09 -18.42
CA GLU A 9 -5.98 29.01 -17.32
C GLU A 9 -4.76 28.17 -17.70
N HIS A 10 -4.89 27.17 -18.56
CA HIS A 10 -3.77 26.36 -19.03
C HIS A 10 -2.84 27.18 -19.93
N GLU A 11 -3.40 27.98 -20.84
CA GLU A 11 -2.59 28.93 -21.65
C GLU A 11 -1.94 29.99 -20.75
N LEU A 12 -2.61 30.45 -19.72
CA LEU A 12 -2.04 31.39 -18.73
C LEU A 12 -0.85 30.77 -17.98
N GLN A 13 -0.98 29.51 -17.54
CA GLN A 13 0.12 28.77 -16.91
C GLN A 13 1.30 28.64 -17.86
N SER A 14 1.07 28.21 -19.09
CA SER A 14 2.11 28.08 -20.11
C SER A 14 2.80 29.43 -20.40
N TYR A 15 2.05 30.51 -20.57
CA TYR A 15 2.58 31.86 -20.74
C TYR A 15 3.50 32.27 -19.56
N PHE A 16 3.06 32.01 -18.33
CA PHE A 16 3.87 32.30 -17.15
C PHE A 16 5.17 31.48 -17.14
N ILE A 17 5.09 30.17 -17.38
CA ILE A 17 6.25 29.26 -17.39
C ILE A 17 7.24 29.64 -18.51
N GLN A 18 6.77 29.98 -19.72
CA GLN A 18 7.63 30.44 -20.80
C GLN A 18 8.39 31.72 -20.46
N ARG A 19 7.76 32.67 -19.77
CA ARG A 19 8.46 33.88 -19.30
C ARG A 19 9.55 33.55 -18.28
N ILE A 20 9.29 32.66 -17.34
CA ILE A 20 10.26 32.20 -16.34
C ILE A 20 11.41 31.45 -17.04
N GLU A 21 11.07 30.55 -17.96
CA GLU A 21 12.09 29.82 -18.75
C GLU A 21 13.02 30.75 -19.52
N LYS A 22 12.46 31.74 -20.22
CA LYS A 22 13.25 32.75 -20.96
C LYS A 22 14.22 33.48 -20.03
N TYR A 23 13.76 33.85 -18.83
CA TYR A 23 14.62 34.48 -17.85
C TYR A 23 15.72 33.54 -17.38
N LEU A 24 15.41 32.30 -17.01
CA LEU A 24 16.38 31.29 -16.58
C LEU A 24 17.42 31.02 -17.66
N ASN A 25 17.00 30.85 -18.90
CA ASN A 25 17.90 30.64 -20.05
C ASN A 25 18.84 31.83 -20.24
N SER A 26 18.38 33.07 -20.03
CA SER A 26 19.25 34.26 -20.08
C SER A 26 20.34 34.28 -19.00
N LYS A 27 20.18 33.45 -17.94
CA LYS A 27 21.16 33.25 -16.87
C LYS A 27 21.94 31.94 -17.04
N GLY A 28 21.84 31.27 -18.19
CA GLY A 28 22.51 29.99 -18.45
C GLY A 28 21.97 28.83 -17.63
N LYS A 29 20.70 28.90 -17.18
CA LYS A 29 20.02 27.85 -16.42
C LYS A 29 18.92 27.22 -17.24
N THR A 30 18.65 25.95 -17.00
CA THR A 30 17.54 25.20 -17.61
C THR A 30 16.40 25.11 -16.60
N LEU A 31 15.18 25.35 -17.06
CA LEU A 31 13.97 25.12 -16.28
C LEU A 31 13.69 23.62 -16.18
N ILE A 32 13.44 23.13 -14.98
CA ILE A 32 12.89 21.81 -14.72
C ILE A 32 11.56 22.02 -14.02
N GLY A 33 10.47 21.47 -14.57
CA GLY A 33 9.13 21.57 -13.98
C GLY A 33 8.46 20.22 -13.83
N TRP A 34 7.55 20.14 -12.87
CA TRP A 34 6.66 19.00 -12.74
C TRP A 34 5.79 18.85 -13.99
N ASP A 35 5.23 17.67 -14.22
CA ASP A 35 4.53 17.36 -15.47
C ASP A 35 3.25 18.19 -15.73
N GLU A 36 2.80 19.03 -14.77
CA GLU A 36 1.77 20.03 -14.98
C GLU A 36 2.16 21.08 -16.04
N ILE A 37 3.46 21.32 -16.25
CA ILE A 37 3.92 22.25 -17.30
C ILE A 37 3.62 21.80 -18.72
N LEU A 38 3.15 20.57 -18.91
CA LEU A 38 2.60 20.08 -20.18
C LEU A 38 1.27 20.75 -20.53
N GLU A 39 0.51 21.16 -19.53
CA GLU A 39 -0.80 21.77 -19.69
C GLU A 39 -0.66 23.16 -20.34
N GLY A 40 -1.37 23.37 -21.44
CA GLY A 40 -1.28 24.63 -22.23
C GLY A 40 -0.04 24.79 -23.10
N GLY A 41 0.85 23.78 -23.15
CA GLY A 41 2.04 23.73 -24.01
C GLY A 41 3.35 23.97 -23.29
N LEU A 42 4.36 23.16 -23.65
CA LEU A 42 5.69 23.22 -23.05
C LEU A 42 6.50 24.44 -23.46
N ALA A 43 7.26 25.01 -22.55
CA ALA A 43 8.32 25.97 -22.88
C ALA A 43 9.46 25.26 -23.63
N PRO A 44 10.08 25.88 -24.65
CA PRO A 44 10.91 25.20 -25.66
C PRO A 44 12.09 24.36 -25.16
N ASN A 45 12.71 24.74 -24.02
CA ASN A 45 13.87 24.03 -23.47
C ASN A 45 13.60 23.44 -22.08
N ALA A 46 12.32 23.37 -21.67
CA ALA A 46 11.95 22.84 -20.37
C ALA A 46 12.25 21.34 -20.29
N VAL A 47 12.73 20.90 -19.10
CA VAL A 47 12.84 19.50 -18.70
C VAL A 47 11.61 19.15 -17.87
N VAL A 48 11.01 18.00 -18.11
CA VAL A 48 9.80 17.56 -17.43
C VAL A 48 10.13 16.52 -16.37
N MET A 49 9.63 16.73 -15.13
CA MET A 49 9.62 15.71 -14.07
C MET A 49 8.24 15.05 -14.03
N SER A 50 8.17 13.77 -14.47
CA SER A 50 6.92 13.04 -14.56
C SER A 50 6.62 12.33 -13.23
N TRP A 51 5.69 12.88 -12.42
CA TRP A 51 5.36 12.38 -11.10
C TRP A 51 3.98 11.71 -11.00
N ARG A 52 3.01 12.16 -11.81
CA ARG A 52 1.63 11.60 -11.84
C ARG A 52 1.57 10.21 -12.51
N GLY A 53 2.72 9.63 -12.81
CA GLY A 53 2.91 8.37 -13.50
C GLY A 53 3.90 8.54 -14.65
N GLU A 54 3.81 7.69 -15.67
CA GLU A 54 4.72 7.71 -16.82
C GLU A 54 4.19 8.53 -17.99
N ALA A 55 2.88 8.80 -18.03
CA ALA A 55 2.22 9.42 -19.17
C ALA A 55 2.81 10.79 -19.55
N GLY A 56 3.04 11.65 -18.56
CA GLY A 56 3.66 12.97 -18.78
C GLY A 56 5.07 12.87 -19.35
N GLY A 57 5.85 11.91 -18.85
CA GLY A 57 7.20 11.64 -19.36
C GLY A 57 7.20 11.13 -20.80
N ILE A 58 6.27 10.22 -21.11
CA ILE A 58 6.08 9.70 -22.48
C ILE A 58 5.72 10.84 -23.44
N GLU A 59 4.77 11.68 -23.03
CA GLU A 59 4.33 12.82 -23.84
C GLU A 59 5.48 13.82 -24.10
N ALA A 60 6.22 14.18 -23.07
CA ALA A 60 7.36 15.08 -23.18
C ALA A 60 8.48 14.51 -24.06
N ALA A 61 8.84 13.23 -23.90
CA ALA A 61 9.85 12.56 -24.69
C ALA A 61 9.50 12.51 -26.19
N LYS A 62 8.23 12.25 -26.53
CA LYS A 62 7.72 12.31 -27.90
C LYS A 62 7.82 13.71 -28.49
N GLN A 63 7.71 14.74 -27.67
CA GLN A 63 7.94 16.14 -28.06
C GLN A 63 9.43 16.54 -28.06
N LYS A 64 10.35 15.57 -27.83
CA LYS A 64 11.80 15.75 -27.78
C LYS A 64 12.29 16.62 -26.60
N HIS A 65 11.51 16.69 -25.53
CA HIS A 65 11.93 17.28 -24.27
C HIS A 65 12.63 16.27 -23.38
N LYS A 66 13.65 16.70 -22.66
CA LYS A 66 14.32 15.89 -21.65
C LYS A 66 13.38 15.60 -20.49
N VAL A 67 13.47 14.40 -19.94
CA VAL A 67 12.57 13.92 -18.89
C VAL A 67 13.35 13.29 -17.75
N ILE A 68 12.91 13.56 -16.53
CA ILE A 68 13.29 12.84 -15.33
C ILE A 68 12.05 12.08 -14.84
N MET A 69 12.13 10.76 -14.80
CA MET A 69 11.03 9.93 -14.34
C MET A 69 11.02 9.89 -12.81
N THR A 70 9.90 10.26 -12.21
CA THR A 70 9.73 10.29 -10.76
C THR A 70 8.30 9.91 -10.34
N PRO A 71 7.72 8.83 -10.93
CA PRO A 71 6.34 8.45 -10.65
C PRO A 71 6.16 8.13 -9.17
N GLY A 72 5.04 8.60 -8.59
CA GLY A 72 4.73 8.40 -7.19
C GLY A 72 4.78 6.92 -6.76
N SER A 73 4.41 6.03 -7.67
CA SER A 73 4.67 4.60 -7.56
C SER A 73 5.58 4.17 -8.72
N PRO A 74 6.84 3.72 -8.43
CA PRO A 74 7.38 3.30 -7.13
C PRO A 74 8.37 4.28 -6.48
N LEU A 75 8.49 5.53 -6.93
CA LEU A 75 9.62 6.38 -6.58
C LEU A 75 9.35 7.44 -5.49
N TYR A 76 8.13 7.50 -4.93
CA TYR A 76 7.91 8.30 -3.73
C TYR A 76 8.28 7.48 -2.49
N PHE A 77 9.39 7.86 -1.87
CA PHE A 77 9.94 7.16 -0.71
C PHE A 77 9.32 7.58 0.62
N ASP A 78 8.54 8.64 0.66
CA ASP A 78 7.63 8.98 1.75
C ASP A 78 6.45 8.00 1.87
N HIS A 79 6.17 7.19 0.83
CA HIS A 79 5.26 6.05 0.92
C HIS A 79 5.85 4.91 1.77
N SER A 80 4.96 4.09 2.36
CA SER A 80 5.33 2.94 3.17
C SER A 80 6.21 1.93 2.41
N GLN A 81 7.15 1.33 3.12
CA GLN A 81 7.95 0.20 2.63
C GLN A 81 7.35 -1.15 3.01
N SER A 82 6.46 -1.17 4.00
CA SER A 82 5.81 -2.35 4.56
C SER A 82 4.29 -2.21 4.49
N GLU A 83 3.60 -3.31 4.23
CA GLU A 83 2.15 -3.40 4.44
C GLU A 83 1.78 -3.33 5.94
N ASN A 84 2.77 -3.51 6.81
CA ASN A 84 2.65 -3.51 8.27
C ASN A 84 3.22 -2.24 8.91
N GLU A 85 3.36 -1.16 8.13
CA GLU A 85 3.89 0.12 8.62
C GLU A 85 3.07 0.64 9.80
N ASP A 86 3.73 0.83 10.93
CA ASP A 86 3.11 1.34 12.15
C ASP A 86 3.35 2.84 12.36
N SER A 87 4.32 3.41 11.65
CA SER A 87 4.60 4.84 11.70
C SER A 87 3.69 5.62 10.76
N VAL A 88 3.44 6.88 11.10
CA VAL A 88 2.64 7.77 10.25
C VAL A 88 3.35 7.96 8.91
N THR A 89 2.61 7.74 7.82
CA THR A 89 3.03 7.98 6.44
C THR A 89 1.91 8.68 5.67
N ILE A 90 2.21 9.22 4.51
CA ILE A 90 1.19 9.83 3.64
C ILE A 90 0.21 8.80 3.06
N GLY A 91 0.55 7.53 3.14
CA GLY A 91 -0.12 6.41 2.47
C GLY A 91 0.71 5.88 1.31
N GLY A 92 0.13 5.01 0.50
CA GLY A 92 0.85 4.35 -0.59
C GLY A 92 1.78 3.23 -0.12
N TYR A 93 2.24 2.41 -1.07
CA TYR A 93 3.12 1.26 -0.78
C TYR A 93 4.14 1.06 -1.88
N ASN A 94 5.40 1.32 -1.55
CA ASN A 94 6.54 1.22 -2.46
C ASN A 94 7.65 0.38 -1.80
N PRO A 95 7.54 -0.96 -1.83
CA PRO A 95 8.56 -1.85 -1.30
C PRO A 95 9.82 -1.84 -2.18
N ILE A 96 10.93 -2.29 -1.61
CA ILE A 96 12.25 -2.28 -2.26
C ILE A 96 12.25 -3.05 -3.60
N GLU A 97 11.50 -4.15 -3.70
CA GLU A 97 11.38 -4.97 -4.91
C GLU A 97 10.75 -4.18 -6.06
N LYS A 98 9.75 -3.37 -5.74
CA LYS A 98 9.05 -2.54 -6.72
C LYS A 98 9.95 -1.42 -7.25
N VAL A 99 10.77 -0.85 -6.38
CA VAL A 99 11.79 0.14 -6.77
C VAL A 99 12.82 -0.49 -7.69
N TYR A 100 13.36 -1.66 -7.34
CA TYR A 100 14.35 -2.36 -8.16
C TYR A 100 13.81 -2.80 -9.53
N ALA A 101 12.55 -3.22 -9.57
CA ALA A 101 11.89 -3.69 -10.81
C ALA A 101 11.58 -2.57 -11.80
N TYR A 102 11.60 -1.32 -11.35
CA TYR A 102 11.26 -0.17 -12.20
C TYR A 102 12.25 -0.03 -13.37
N ASP A 103 11.73 0.38 -14.51
CA ASP A 103 12.50 0.76 -15.69
C ASP A 103 12.14 2.20 -16.04
N PRO A 104 13.08 3.16 -15.99
CA PRO A 104 12.76 4.55 -16.25
C PRO A 104 12.44 4.83 -17.74
N ILE A 105 12.71 3.90 -18.65
CA ILE A 105 12.36 4.04 -20.07
C ILE A 105 11.06 3.25 -20.36
N PRO A 106 9.91 3.92 -20.47
CA PRO A 106 8.64 3.26 -20.79
C PRO A 106 8.69 2.50 -22.12
N LYS A 107 7.98 1.36 -22.16
CA LYS A 107 7.95 0.50 -23.36
C LYS A 107 7.24 1.14 -24.56
N GLU A 108 6.44 2.16 -24.32
CA GLU A 108 5.69 2.95 -25.29
C GLU A 108 6.57 3.90 -26.11
N LEU A 109 7.83 4.09 -25.69
CA LEU A 109 8.79 4.92 -26.38
C LEU A 109 9.61 4.09 -27.37
N THR A 110 9.86 4.67 -28.53
CA THR A 110 10.87 4.17 -29.47
C THR A 110 12.28 4.37 -28.87
N GLU A 111 13.28 3.69 -29.45
CA GLU A 111 14.69 3.87 -29.02
C GLU A 111 15.15 5.33 -29.14
N GLU A 112 14.72 6.05 -30.18
CA GLU A 112 15.04 7.46 -30.35
C GLU A 112 14.36 8.37 -29.32
N GLU A 113 13.09 8.11 -29.02
CA GLU A 113 12.36 8.86 -27.99
C GLU A 113 12.90 8.56 -26.59
N GLY A 114 13.30 7.31 -26.33
CA GLY A 114 13.90 6.89 -25.05
C GLY A 114 15.19 7.65 -24.71
N LYS A 115 15.91 8.21 -25.68
CA LYS A 115 17.11 9.03 -25.47
C LYS A 115 16.83 10.34 -24.74
N TYR A 116 15.57 10.78 -24.71
CA TYR A 116 15.16 11.96 -23.97
C TYR A 116 14.95 11.68 -22.47
N ILE A 117 14.86 10.42 -22.07
CA ILE A 117 14.79 10.04 -20.65
C ILE A 117 16.20 10.13 -20.04
N LEU A 118 16.42 11.11 -19.16
CA LEU A 118 17.70 11.31 -18.49
C LEU A 118 17.96 10.27 -17.40
N GLY A 119 16.90 9.66 -16.88
CA GLY A 119 16.92 8.72 -15.77
C GLY A 119 15.73 8.91 -14.86
N ALA A 120 15.90 8.55 -13.59
CA ALA A 120 14.86 8.67 -12.60
C ALA A 120 15.36 9.29 -11.28
N GLN A 121 14.40 9.78 -10.49
CA GLN A 121 14.63 10.35 -9.17
C GLN A 121 13.59 9.83 -8.19
N ALA A 122 14.00 9.50 -6.98
CA ALA A 122 13.07 9.29 -5.88
C ALA A 122 12.79 10.59 -5.14
N ASN A 123 11.55 10.75 -4.68
CA ASN A 123 11.13 11.90 -3.88
C ASN A 123 10.88 11.50 -2.43
N VAL A 124 11.18 12.42 -1.52
CA VAL A 124 10.93 12.28 -0.08
C VAL A 124 10.28 13.57 0.39
N TRP A 125 8.95 13.54 0.53
CA TRP A 125 8.18 14.68 1.01
C TRP A 125 8.11 14.66 2.53
N ALA A 126 8.23 15.82 3.16
CA ALA A 126 8.51 15.92 4.59
C ALA A 126 7.28 16.05 5.49
N GLU A 127 6.05 15.99 4.96
CA GLU A 127 4.80 16.21 5.71
C GLU A 127 4.69 15.32 6.95
N TYR A 128 5.24 14.10 6.88
CA TYR A 128 5.19 13.11 7.96
C TYR A 128 6.59 12.70 8.45
N ILE A 129 7.62 13.51 8.16
CA ILE A 129 9.00 13.24 8.54
C ILE A 129 9.45 14.25 9.59
N GLY A 130 9.41 13.86 10.86
CA GLY A 130 9.67 14.74 11.98
C GLY A 130 11.14 14.86 12.41
N ASN A 131 12.03 14.00 11.90
CA ASN A 131 13.45 13.98 12.27
C ASN A 131 14.31 13.21 11.26
N GLU A 132 15.65 13.33 11.40
CA GLU A 132 16.62 12.67 10.51
C GLU A 132 16.53 11.14 10.53
N LYS A 133 16.28 10.52 11.68
CA LYS A 133 16.11 9.06 11.78
C LYS A 133 14.92 8.56 10.97
N LYS A 134 13.86 9.37 10.86
CA LYS A 134 12.71 9.02 10.00
C LYS A 134 13.10 9.20 8.53
N VAL A 135 13.92 10.16 8.15
CA VAL A 135 14.47 10.26 6.79
C VAL A 135 15.25 9.00 6.43
N GLU A 136 16.22 8.60 7.26
CA GLU A 136 17.02 7.39 7.05
C GLU A 136 16.16 6.13 6.92
N TYR A 137 15.21 5.96 7.84
CA TYR A 137 14.21 4.88 7.79
C TYR A 137 13.45 4.87 6.47
N THR A 138 13.07 6.05 6.00
CA THR A 138 12.25 6.21 4.79
C THR A 138 13.04 5.90 3.51
N ILE A 139 14.33 6.27 3.44
CA ILE A 139 15.13 6.08 2.23
C ILE A 139 15.85 4.73 2.18
N PHE A 140 16.32 4.19 3.31
CA PHE A 140 17.06 2.94 3.33
C PHE A 140 16.12 1.73 3.61
N PRO A 141 16.37 0.59 2.93
CA PRO A 141 17.38 0.31 1.91
C PRO A 141 16.98 0.63 0.46
N ARG A 142 15.82 1.26 0.19
CA ARG A 142 15.32 1.54 -1.17
C ARG A 142 16.30 2.37 -2.01
N MET A 143 17.10 3.23 -1.38
CA MET A 143 18.16 3.98 -2.06
C MET A 143 19.17 3.06 -2.74
N ALA A 144 19.53 1.91 -2.13
CA ALA A 144 20.42 0.95 -2.76
C ALA A 144 19.77 0.31 -4.01
N ALA A 145 18.48 -0.02 -3.94
CA ALA A 145 17.75 -0.55 -5.08
C ALA A 145 17.65 0.48 -6.21
N LEU A 146 17.32 1.74 -5.89
CA LEU A 146 17.31 2.83 -6.86
C LEU A 146 18.67 3.04 -7.53
N SER A 147 19.75 3.05 -6.73
CA SER A 147 21.09 3.22 -7.25
C SER A 147 21.46 2.12 -8.24
N GLU A 148 21.22 0.86 -7.88
CA GLU A 148 21.54 -0.25 -8.78
C GLU A 148 20.64 -0.25 -10.01
N MET A 149 19.36 0.05 -9.85
CA MET A 149 18.42 0.17 -10.97
C MET A 149 18.88 1.20 -12.00
N LEU A 150 19.45 2.34 -11.55
CA LEU A 150 19.90 3.41 -12.42
C LEU A 150 21.27 3.16 -13.05
N TRP A 151 22.18 2.49 -12.36
CA TRP A 151 23.55 2.27 -12.81
C TRP A 151 23.77 0.98 -13.58
N THR A 152 22.84 0.02 -13.46
CA THR A 152 22.95 -1.30 -14.10
C THR A 152 22.17 -1.32 -15.40
N PRO A 153 22.79 -1.68 -16.54
CA PRO A 153 22.07 -1.92 -17.79
C PRO A 153 20.91 -2.89 -17.58
N LYS A 154 19.78 -2.65 -18.22
CA LYS A 154 18.53 -3.39 -18.04
C LYS A 154 18.71 -4.92 -18.15
N GLU A 155 19.48 -5.37 -19.15
CA GLU A 155 19.76 -6.78 -19.43
C GLU A 155 20.67 -7.45 -18.40
N LYS A 156 21.29 -6.69 -17.52
CA LYS A 156 22.15 -7.16 -16.41
C LYS A 156 21.49 -7.08 -15.05
N LYS A 157 20.28 -6.52 -14.97
CA LYS A 157 19.55 -6.45 -13.69
C LYS A 157 19.12 -7.85 -13.26
N ASP A 158 19.48 -8.24 -12.05
CA ASP A 158 19.11 -9.51 -11.44
C ASP A 158 18.70 -9.28 -9.98
N TRP A 159 17.39 -9.38 -9.72
CA TRP A 159 16.84 -9.25 -8.36
C TRP A 159 17.44 -10.27 -7.40
N ASN A 160 17.61 -11.52 -7.83
CA ASN A 160 18.13 -12.57 -6.95
C ASN A 160 19.58 -12.32 -6.54
N ASP A 161 20.38 -11.74 -7.43
CA ASP A 161 21.74 -11.30 -7.09
C ASP A 161 21.75 -10.10 -6.16
N PHE A 162 20.92 -9.09 -6.44
CA PHE A 162 20.74 -7.94 -5.53
C PHE A 162 20.30 -8.39 -4.14
N GLU A 163 19.28 -9.27 -4.07
CA GLU A 163 18.75 -9.80 -2.82
C GLU A 163 19.82 -10.52 -1.98
N LYS A 164 20.69 -11.32 -2.62
CA LYS A 164 21.81 -11.99 -1.94
C LYS A 164 22.84 -11.01 -1.36
N ARG A 165 23.01 -9.84 -1.97
CA ARG A 165 23.95 -8.80 -1.52
C ARG A 165 23.33 -7.84 -0.50
N LEU A 166 22.00 -7.81 -0.37
CA LEU A 166 21.30 -6.91 0.53
C LEU A 166 21.73 -7.05 2.00
N PRO A 167 22.01 -8.23 2.58
CA PRO A 167 22.53 -8.37 3.94
C PRO A 167 23.87 -7.64 4.15
N GLU A 168 24.75 -7.64 3.17
CA GLU A 168 26.03 -6.91 3.27
C GLU A 168 25.80 -5.38 3.21
N GLN A 169 24.82 -4.92 2.45
CA GLN A 169 24.44 -3.51 2.45
C GLN A 169 23.82 -3.09 3.79
N ILE A 170 23.03 -3.97 4.41
CA ILE A 170 22.46 -3.74 5.75
C ILE A 170 23.56 -3.61 6.79
N LYS A 171 24.57 -4.47 6.79
CA LYS A 171 25.74 -4.33 7.67
C LYS A 171 26.45 -2.98 7.53
N ARG A 172 26.51 -2.42 6.31
CA ARG A 172 27.05 -1.07 6.11
C ARG A 172 26.20 -0.02 6.79
N TYR A 173 24.85 -0.10 6.69
CA TYR A 173 23.96 0.81 7.41
C TYR A 173 24.13 0.70 8.92
N GLU A 174 24.26 -0.51 9.46
CA GLU A 174 24.55 -0.74 10.88
C GLU A 174 25.88 -0.11 11.31
N ASN A 175 26.94 -0.28 10.51
CA ASN A 175 28.23 0.33 10.78
C ASN A 175 28.20 1.86 10.72
N TRP A 176 27.32 2.45 9.91
CA TRP A 176 27.10 3.90 9.86
C TRP A 176 26.21 4.40 10.99
N GLY A 177 25.55 3.52 11.73
CA GLY A 177 24.53 3.86 12.72
C GLY A 177 23.24 4.39 12.10
N ALA A 178 22.98 4.09 10.83
CA ALA A 178 21.82 4.56 10.12
C ALA A 178 20.56 3.80 10.54
N ASN A 179 19.46 4.51 10.68
CA ASN A 179 18.14 3.95 11.00
C ASN A 179 17.43 3.45 9.74
N TYR A 180 17.83 2.29 9.24
CA TYR A 180 17.20 1.70 8.05
C TYR A 180 15.91 0.93 8.35
N SER A 181 15.02 0.84 7.36
CA SER A 181 13.80 0.03 7.46
C SER A 181 14.11 -1.46 7.37
N LYS A 182 13.49 -2.22 8.28
CA LYS A 182 13.52 -3.69 8.27
C LYS A 182 12.35 -4.32 7.50
N ALA A 183 11.57 -3.51 6.76
CA ALA A 183 10.38 -3.93 6.03
C ALA A 183 10.62 -5.09 5.05
N TYR A 184 11.84 -5.20 4.51
CA TYR A 184 12.22 -6.35 3.68
C TYR A 184 12.08 -7.69 4.41
N PHE A 185 12.30 -7.72 5.72
CA PHE A 185 12.19 -8.91 6.55
C PHE A 185 10.78 -9.14 7.11
N ASP A 186 9.83 -8.28 6.83
CA ASP A 186 8.47 -8.39 7.33
C ASP A 186 7.79 -9.65 6.82
N LEU A 187 6.96 -10.20 7.68
CA LEU A 187 6.11 -11.32 7.31
C LEU A 187 4.94 -10.84 6.46
N LYS A 188 4.70 -11.54 5.36
CA LYS A 188 3.44 -11.45 4.65
C LYS A 188 2.41 -12.26 5.42
N THR A 189 1.24 -11.66 5.66
CA THR A 189 0.14 -12.31 6.35
C THR A 189 -1.07 -12.46 5.43
N THR A 190 -1.76 -13.58 5.56
CA THR A 190 -3.02 -13.81 4.87
C THR A 190 -3.97 -14.54 5.81
N VAL A 191 -5.23 -14.17 5.81
CA VAL A 191 -6.27 -14.84 6.58
C VAL A 191 -7.19 -15.57 5.62
N LEU A 192 -7.28 -16.89 5.79
CA LEU A 192 -8.06 -17.78 4.92
C LEU A 192 -9.14 -18.50 5.73
N PRO A 193 -10.26 -18.93 5.13
CA PRO A 193 -11.19 -19.82 5.80
C PRO A 193 -10.55 -21.19 6.06
N THR A 194 -11.00 -21.90 7.11
CA THR A 194 -10.75 -23.33 7.21
C THR A 194 -11.63 -24.07 6.20
N ASP A 195 -11.23 -25.29 5.79
CA ASP A 195 -11.99 -26.09 4.81
C ASP A 195 -13.43 -26.39 5.25
N ASP A 196 -13.65 -26.50 6.56
CA ASP A 196 -14.97 -26.75 7.17
C ASP A 196 -15.74 -25.47 7.54
N TYR A 197 -15.20 -24.28 7.25
CA TYR A 197 -15.78 -22.97 7.59
C TYR A 197 -16.12 -22.80 9.10
N LYS A 198 -15.30 -23.40 10.00
CA LYS A 198 -15.49 -23.27 11.45
C LYS A 198 -14.45 -22.39 12.12
N GLY A 199 -13.54 -21.81 11.37
CA GLY A 199 -12.50 -20.94 11.87
C GLY A 199 -11.75 -20.26 10.73
N VAL A 200 -10.61 -19.64 11.06
CA VAL A 200 -9.71 -19.02 10.11
C VAL A 200 -8.32 -19.61 10.20
N LEU A 201 -7.58 -19.55 9.12
CA LEU A 201 -6.17 -19.90 9.03
C LEU A 201 -5.35 -18.62 8.93
N TRP A 202 -4.46 -18.37 9.87
CA TRP A 202 -3.48 -17.29 9.77
C TRP A 202 -2.21 -17.83 9.12
N LYS A 203 -2.01 -17.48 7.86
CA LYS A 203 -0.84 -17.86 7.07
C LYS A 203 0.23 -16.79 7.20
N LEU A 204 1.46 -17.21 7.47
CA LEU A 204 2.65 -16.37 7.55
C LEU A 204 3.66 -16.83 6.52
N GLU A 205 4.27 -15.88 5.81
CA GLU A 205 5.29 -16.16 4.80
C GLU A 205 6.44 -15.18 4.95
N THR A 206 7.68 -15.69 4.82
CA THR A 206 8.88 -14.87 4.65
C THR A 206 9.15 -14.66 3.17
N LYS A 207 9.85 -13.61 2.80
CA LYS A 207 10.29 -13.35 1.42
C LYS A 207 11.34 -14.35 0.98
N THR A 208 12.17 -14.86 1.88
CA THR A 208 13.21 -15.84 1.57
C THR A 208 13.00 -17.14 2.34
N LYS A 209 13.37 -18.27 1.73
CA LYS A 209 13.30 -19.60 2.38
C LYS A 209 14.34 -19.80 3.49
N ALA A 210 15.36 -18.96 3.56
CA ALA A 210 16.40 -19.03 4.59
C ALA A 210 15.87 -18.60 5.97
N HIS A 211 14.87 -17.74 6.00
CA HIS A 211 14.31 -17.23 7.25
C HIS A 211 13.27 -18.19 7.81
N LYS A 212 13.33 -18.40 9.12
CA LYS A 212 12.32 -19.14 9.88
C LYS A 212 11.31 -18.18 10.49
N ILE A 213 10.15 -18.68 10.81
CA ILE A 213 9.10 -17.91 11.48
C ILE A 213 8.89 -18.49 12.89
N LYS A 214 8.84 -17.61 13.87
CA LYS A 214 8.32 -17.93 15.20
C LYS A 214 7.11 -17.05 15.50
N TYR A 215 6.20 -17.56 16.33
CA TYR A 215 5.02 -16.82 16.73
C TYR A 215 4.66 -17.07 18.20
N ASN A 216 3.86 -16.18 18.76
CA ASN A 216 3.23 -16.29 20.05
C ASN A 216 1.74 -16.03 19.93
N LYS A 217 0.95 -16.53 20.88
CA LYS A 217 -0.48 -16.29 20.98
C LYS A 217 -0.83 -15.80 22.38
N ILE A 218 -1.63 -14.74 22.44
CA ILE A 218 -2.18 -14.16 23.64
C ILE A 218 -3.69 -14.35 23.57
N LEU A 219 -4.20 -15.27 24.37
CA LEU A 219 -5.61 -15.65 24.34
C LEU A 219 -6.47 -14.82 25.27
N ASP A 220 -5.89 -14.28 26.33
CA ASP A 220 -6.47 -13.22 27.14
C ASP A 220 -5.75 -11.91 26.83
N ILE A 221 -6.50 -10.86 26.51
CA ILE A 221 -5.94 -9.53 26.16
C ILE A 221 -5.25 -8.88 27.38
N ASN A 222 -5.56 -9.34 28.59
CA ASN A 222 -4.96 -8.88 29.84
C ASN A 222 -3.68 -9.66 30.20
N ASP A 223 -3.42 -10.79 29.53
CA ASP A 223 -2.19 -11.53 29.77
C ASP A 223 -1.00 -10.81 29.12
N PRO A 224 0.07 -10.52 29.88
CA PRO A 224 1.28 -10.01 29.26
C PRO A 224 1.83 -11.07 28.28
N PRO A 225 2.42 -10.64 27.13
CA PRO A 225 3.07 -11.59 26.26
C PRO A 225 4.13 -12.35 27.04
N ASN A 226 3.98 -13.68 27.12
CA ASN A 226 5.03 -14.51 27.73
C ASN A 226 6.22 -14.56 26.74
N PRO A 227 7.32 -13.85 27.00
CA PRO A 227 8.43 -13.73 26.05
C PRO A 227 9.15 -15.04 25.78
N THR A 228 8.88 -16.10 26.56
CA THR A 228 9.53 -17.39 26.43
C THR A 228 8.67 -18.45 25.73
N ALA A 229 7.39 -18.20 25.50
CA ALA A 229 6.46 -19.16 24.89
C ALA A 229 6.35 -19.01 23.38
N PHE A 230 7.47 -19.11 22.66
CA PHE A 230 7.45 -19.11 21.19
C PHE A 230 7.16 -20.49 20.63
N LEU A 231 6.38 -20.50 19.55
CA LEU A 231 6.16 -21.66 18.71
C LEU A 231 6.82 -21.41 17.36
N PHE A 232 7.39 -22.46 16.77
CA PHE A 232 7.88 -22.37 15.38
C PHE A 232 6.71 -22.60 14.43
N TYR A 233 6.67 -21.78 13.38
CA TYR A 233 5.65 -21.88 12.35
C TYR A 233 6.08 -22.88 11.29
N ASP A 234 5.24 -23.88 11.04
CA ASP A 234 5.43 -24.91 10.02
C ASP A 234 4.27 -24.95 8.99
N LYS A 235 3.10 -24.51 9.42
CA LYS A 235 1.87 -24.49 8.63
C LYS A 235 0.92 -23.39 9.10
N PRO A 236 -0.11 -23.01 8.30
CA PRO A 236 -1.08 -22.01 8.70
C PRO A 236 -1.70 -22.30 10.09
N ILE A 237 -1.74 -21.29 10.93
CA ILE A 237 -2.23 -21.40 12.30
C ILE A 237 -3.76 -21.36 12.27
N GLN A 238 -4.37 -22.46 12.73
CA GLN A 238 -5.82 -22.50 12.89
C GLN A 238 -6.25 -21.68 14.11
N ILE A 239 -7.16 -20.75 13.88
CA ILE A 239 -7.73 -19.86 14.89
C ILE A 239 -9.23 -20.11 14.95
N ILE A 240 -9.74 -20.43 16.13
CA ILE A 240 -11.14 -20.79 16.38
C ILE A 240 -11.77 -19.94 17.50
N ARG A 241 -11.05 -18.98 18.06
CA ARG A 241 -11.50 -18.07 19.11
C ARG A 241 -10.74 -16.75 19.08
N SER A 242 -11.31 -15.74 19.71
CA SER A 242 -10.68 -14.42 19.84
C SER A 242 -9.31 -14.50 20.52
N GLY A 243 -8.42 -13.60 20.12
CA GLY A 243 -7.07 -13.51 20.67
C GLY A 243 -6.15 -12.62 19.82
N LYS A 244 -4.97 -12.31 20.33
CA LYS A 244 -3.91 -11.61 19.63
C LYS A 244 -2.78 -12.59 19.30
N TYR A 245 -2.32 -12.57 18.07
CA TYR A 245 -1.21 -13.40 17.59
C TYR A 245 -0.09 -12.47 17.13
N ILE A 246 1.15 -12.87 17.44
CA ILE A 246 2.34 -12.06 17.14
C ILE A 246 3.35 -12.96 16.45
N GLY A 247 3.94 -12.49 15.35
CA GLY A 247 4.91 -13.26 14.57
C GLY A 247 6.18 -12.47 14.29
N TRP A 248 7.28 -13.19 14.08
CA TRP A 248 8.59 -12.66 13.70
C TRP A 248 9.25 -13.53 12.66
N SER A 249 9.93 -12.93 11.71
CA SER A 249 10.93 -13.63 10.92
C SER A 249 12.24 -13.71 11.70
N THR A 250 12.95 -14.83 11.58
CA THR A 250 14.18 -15.08 12.34
C THR A 250 15.25 -15.74 11.47
N GLU A 251 16.49 -15.41 11.76
CA GLU A 251 17.67 -16.10 11.25
C GLU A 251 18.60 -16.39 12.41
N ASN A 252 19.14 -17.61 12.48
CA ASN A 252 20.01 -18.08 13.58
C ASN A 252 19.46 -17.82 14.99
N GLY A 253 18.12 -17.77 15.14
CA GLY A 253 17.43 -17.53 16.41
C GLY A 253 17.16 -16.05 16.73
N GLU A 254 17.80 -15.12 16.03
CA GLU A 254 17.61 -13.68 16.18
C GLU A 254 16.43 -13.17 15.35
N ASN A 255 15.74 -12.14 15.86
CA ASN A 255 14.65 -11.49 15.13
C ASN A 255 15.22 -10.58 14.05
N LEU A 256 14.74 -10.72 12.81
CA LEU A 256 15.14 -9.90 11.67
C LEU A 256 14.30 -8.65 11.51
N ASN A 257 13.03 -8.69 11.95
CA ASN A 257 12.08 -7.59 11.79
C ASN A 257 11.43 -7.19 13.11
N ASN A 258 10.64 -6.13 13.08
CA ASN A 258 9.67 -5.84 14.12
C ASN A 258 8.56 -6.90 14.08
N SER A 259 7.95 -7.17 15.25
CA SER A 259 6.85 -8.12 15.29
C SER A 259 5.68 -7.66 14.44
N ILE A 260 5.06 -8.61 13.73
CA ILE A 260 3.72 -8.41 13.21
C ILE A 260 2.70 -8.92 14.22
N SER A 261 1.66 -8.14 14.46
CA SER A 261 0.58 -8.56 15.34
C SER A 261 -0.78 -8.50 14.64
N GLN A 262 -1.59 -9.53 14.87
CA GLN A 262 -2.96 -9.60 14.37
C GLN A 262 -3.91 -9.96 15.50
N LYS A 263 -4.93 -9.14 15.69
CA LYS A 263 -6.03 -9.41 16.63
C LYS A 263 -7.19 -10.02 15.85
N PHE A 264 -7.73 -11.10 16.40
CA PHE A 264 -8.92 -11.76 15.88
C PHE A 264 -10.07 -11.61 16.87
N SER A 265 -11.23 -11.24 16.35
CA SER A 265 -12.48 -11.13 17.11
C SER A 265 -13.48 -12.14 16.53
N PHE A 266 -13.81 -13.17 17.30
CA PHE A 266 -14.68 -14.24 16.85
C PHE A 266 -16.14 -13.98 17.22
N ASN A 267 -17.01 -14.18 16.26
CA ASN A 267 -18.46 -14.18 16.38
C ASN A 267 -19.05 -15.30 15.48
N LYS A 268 -20.36 -15.40 15.38
CA LYS A 268 -21.03 -16.46 14.61
C LYS A 268 -20.76 -16.41 13.11
N ALA A 269 -20.40 -15.25 12.57
CA ALA A 269 -20.07 -15.08 11.15
C ALA A 269 -18.58 -15.37 10.85
N THR A 270 -17.72 -15.36 11.85
CA THR A 270 -16.27 -15.51 11.62
C THR A 270 -15.93 -16.87 11.02
N GLY A 271 -15.19 -16.85 9.93
CA GLY A 271 -14.75 -18.05 9.20
C GLY A 271 -15.83 -18.69 8.33
N LYS A 272 -17.03 -18.12 8.25
CA LYS A 272 -18.16 -18.68 7.51
C LYS A 272 -18.04 -18.45 6.00
N LYS A 273 -18.76 -19.29 5.25
CA LYS A 273 -18.88 -19.11 3.81
C LYS A 273 -19.63 -17.80 3.51
N ILE A 274 -19.08 -17.01 2.63
CA ILE A 274 -19.65 -15.72 2.22
C ILE A 274 -19.62 -15.56 0.72
N THR A 275 -20.62 -14.92 0.18
CA THR A 275 -20.72 -14.55 -1.22
C THR A 275 -21.13 -13.09 -1.32
N LEU A 276 -20.49 -12.35 -2.21
CA LEU A 276 -20.92 -11.00 -2.61
C LEU A 276 -21.73 -11.11 -3.89
N THR A 277 -22.84 -10.39 -3.99
CA THR A 277 -23.62 -10.26 -5.24
C THR A 277 -23.05 -9.19 -6.14
N THR A 278 -22.27 -8.27 -5.57
CA THR A 278 -21.56 -7.17 -6.28
C THR A 278 -20.09 -7.24 -5.96
N GLU A 279 -19.22 -7.14 -6.97
CA GLU A 279 -17.78 -7.11 -6.77
C GLU A 279 -17.32 -5.82 -6.07
N ALA A 280 -16.36 -5.96 -5.19
CA ALA A 280 -15.69 -4.81 -4.58
C ALA A 280 -14.92 -3.99 -5.62
N SER A 281 -14.75 -2.70 -5.36
CA SER A 281 -13.94 -1.80 -6.17
C SER A 281 -12.51 -2.30 -6.29
N LYS A 282 -11.92 -2.22 -7.48
CA LYS A 282 -10.50 -2.56 -7.73
C LYS A 282 -9.52 -1.75 -6.87
N ASN A 283 -9.92 -0.57 -6.41
CA ASN A 283 -9.10 0.27 -5.53
C ASN A 283 -9.12 -0.24 -4.07
N TYR A 284 -10.17 -0.94 -3.67
CA TYR A 284 -10.38 -1.43 -2.31
C TYR A 284 -10.94 -2.85 -2.31
N PRO A 285 -10.18 -3.83 -2.84
CA PRO A 285 -10.68 -5.20 -3.01
C PRO A 285 -10.60 -6.02 -1.71
N GLY A 286 -9.91 -5.53 -0.67
CA GLY A 286 -9.53 -6.33 0.49
C GLY A 286 -8.83 -7.63 0.08
N ASP A 287 -9.11 -8.71 0.80
CA ASP A 287 -8.79 -10.09 0.43
C ASP A 287 -10.06 -10.80 -0.13
N GLY A 288 -10.86 -10.07 -0.90
CA GLY A 288 -12.14 -10.54 -1.43
C GLY A 288 -13.26 -10.58 -0.39
N ALA A 289 -14.36 -11.26 -0.70
CA ALA A 289 -15.56 -11.34 0.15
C ALA A 289 -15.22 -11.78 1.59
N PHE A 290 -14.27 -12.67 1.77
CA PHE A 290 -13.87 -13.22 3.07
C PHE A 290 -13.39 -12.16 4.06
N THR A 291 -12.96 -11.00 3.60
CA THR A 291 -12.59 -9.84 4.44
C THR A 291 -13.70 -9.49 5.44
N LEU A 292 -14.97 -9.63 5.06
CA LEU A 292 -16.11 -9.29 5.93
C LEU A 292 -16.33 -10.29 7.08
N VAL A 293 -15.77 -11.50 6.99
CA VAL A 293 -15.97 -12.58 7.97
C VAL A 293 -14.67 -13.21 8.45
N ASN A 294 -13.51 -12.62 8.17
CA ASN A 294 -12.22 -13.16 8.55
C ASN A 294 -11.86 -12.97 10.04
N GLY A 295 -12.70 -12.26 10.81
CA GLY A 295 -12.49 -11.98 12.22
C GLY A 295 -11.51 -10.85 12.51
N VAL A 296 -10.99 -10.18 11.49
CA VAL A 296 -10.12 -9.00 11.62
C VAL A 296 -10.97 -7.73 11.58
N ILE A 297 -10.74 -6.83 12.53
CA ILE A 297 -11.33 -5.49 12.54
C ILE A 297 -10.22 -4.50 12.24
N ASN A 298 -10.42 -3.67 11.22
CA ASN A 298 -9.48 -2.62 10.89
C ASN A 298 -9.43 -1.57 12.02
N GLU A 299 -8.29 -1.49 12.71
CA GLU A 299 -8.03 -0.50 13.77
C GLU A 299 -7.09 0.63 13.27
N LYS A 300 -6.51 0.52 12.06
CA LYS A 300 -5.52 1.45 11.51
C LYS A 300 -6.03 2.26 10.30
N GLY A 301 -7.33 2.15 10.00
CA GLY A 301 -7.97 2.91 8.95
C GLY A 301 -7.32 2.72 7.60
N PHE A 302 -7.03 3.81 6.91
CA PHE A 302 -6.51 3.83 5.53
C PHE A 302 -5.11 3.19 5.37
N SER A 303 -4.35 3.06 6.45
CA SER A 303 -3.03 2.41 6.41
C SER A 303 -3.12 0.89 6.22
N ARG A 304 -4.32 0.30 6.31
CA ARG A 304 -4.58 -1.13 6.18
C ARG A 304 -5.72 -1.41 5.22
N THR A 305 -5.56 -1.01 3.95
CA THR A 305 -6.63 -1.15 2.93
C THR A 305 -7.05 -2.58 2.64
N LYS A 306 -6.21 -3.58 2.91
CA LYS A 306 -6.57 -5.00 2.79
C LYS A 306 -7.58 -5.49 3.83
N GLU A 307 -7.80 -4.73 4.89
CA GLU A 307 -8.70 -5.10 5.98
C GLU A 307 -10.13 -4.60 5.77
N PHE A 308 -10.46 -3.99 4.63
CA PHE A 308 -11.81 -3.57 4.28
C PHE A 308 -12.10 -3.68 2.78
N LEU A 309 -13.40 -3.71 2.44
CA LEU A 309 -13.88 -3.65 1.06
C LEU A 309 -14.46 -2.26 0.79
N GLY A 310 -14.24 -1.75 -0.40
CA GLY A 310 -14.91 -0.55 -0.90
C GLY A 310 -15.80 -0.86 -2.10
N PHE A 311 -16.88 -0.11 -2.24
CA PHE A 311 -17.82 -0.21 -3.35
C PHE A 311 -17.93 1.17 -4.00
N SER A 312 -18.02 1.22 -5.32
CA SER A 312 -18.14 2.47 -6.07
C SER A 312 -19.27 2.34 -7.09
N GLY A 313 -20.31 3.17 -6.94
CA GLY A 313 -21.49 3.15 -7.81
C GLY A 313 -22.37 1.92 -7.63
N ALA A 314 -22.17 1.15 -6.55
CA ALA A 314 -22.93 -0.08 -6.27
C ALA A 314 -23.08 -0.30 -4.76
N ASN A 315 -24.12 -1.02 -4.36
CA ASN A 315 -24.33 -1.43 -2.97
C ASN A 315 -23.46 -2.64 -2.62
N CYS A 316 -23.03 -2.70 -1.35
CA CYS A 316 -22.50 -3.93 -0.78
C CYS A 316 -23.65 -4.85 -0.39
N GLU A 317 -23.73 -6.00 -1.03
CA GLU A 317 -24.68 -7.05 -0.65
C GLU A 317 -23.90 -8.35 -0.43
N ALA A 318 -23.99 -8.90 0.79
CA ALA A 318 -23.26 -10.07 1.22
C ALA A 318 -24.20 -11.13 1.82
N ILE A 319 -24.05 -12.36 1.37
CA ILE A 319 -24.76 -13.53 1.89
C ILE A 319 -23.77 -14.35 2.71
N ILE A 320 -24.07 -14.55 4.00
CA ILE A 320 -23.25 -15.33 4.93
C ILE A 320 -24.03 -16.60 5.30
N ASP A 321 -23.48 -17.76 4.94
CA ASP A 321 -24.01 -19.05 5.31
C ASP A 321 -23.45 -19.48 6.68
N LEU A 322 -24.30 -19.49 7.69
CA LEU A 322 -23.92 -19.89 9.05
C LEU A 322 -23.77 -21.42 9.22
N GLY A 323 -24.13 -22.19 8.20
CA GLY A 323 -24.02 -23.67 8.14
C GLY A 323 -25.15 -24.41 8.85
N THR A 324 -25.72 -23.85 9.89
CA THR A 324 -26.86 -24.40 10.62
C THR A 324 -27.75 -23.28 11.13
N GLU A 325 -28.99 -23.58 11.48
CA GLU A 325 -29.89 -22.61 12.10
C GLU A 325 -29.27 -22.03 13.37
N GLN A 326 -29.25 -20.72 13.48
CA GLN A 326 -28.61 -19.96 14.56
C GLN A 326 -29.58 -18.89 15.10
N LYS A 327 -29.67 -18.79 16.42
CA LYS A 327 -30.31 -17.63 17.05
C LYS A 327 -29.36 -16.41 16.97
N ILE A 328 -29.76 -15.36 16.27
CA ILE A 328 -29.05 -14.10 16.14
C ILE A 328 -29.77 -13.03 16.96
N SER A 329 -29.02 -12.36 17.84
CA SER A 329 -29.54 -11.25 18.67
C SER A 329 -29.12 -9.89 18.13
N SER A 330 -28.00 -9.81 17.41
CA SER A 330 -27.48 -8.57 16.83
C SER A 330 -26.57 -8.86 15.63
N VAL A 331 -26.50 -7.92 14.72
CA VAL A 331 -25.53 -7.89 13.62
C VAL A 331 -24.77 -6.56 13.73
N VAL A 332 -23.44 -6.63 13.70
CA VAL A 332 -22.56 -5.45 13.74
C VAL A 332 -21.83 -5.36 12.40
N VAL A 333 -21.96 -4.22 11.73
CA VAL A 333 -21.26 -3.91 10.49
C VAL A 333 -20.30 -2.77 10.79
N ASN A 334 -18.99 -3.01 10.63
CA ASN A 334 -18.00 -1.96 10.76
C ASN A 334 -17.84 -1.24 9.41
N THR A 335 -17.96 0.08 9.43
CA THR A 335 -17.80 0.93 8.25
C THR A 335 -16.63 1.88 8.44
N PHE A 336 -16.01 2.30 7.34
CA PHE A 336 -14.92 3.26 7.36
C PHE A 336 -15.32 4.52 6.59
N LYS A 337 -15.07 5.69 7.20
CA LYS A 337 -15.36 7.00 6.61
C LYS A 337 -14.10 7.83 6.53
N ARG A 338 -13.78 8.33 5.35
CA ARG A 338 -12.71 9.31 5.11
C ARG A 338 -13.09 10.22 3.95
N THR A 339 -13.84 11.26 4.24
CA THR A 339 -14.41 12.17 3.22
C THR A 339 -13.35 12.88 2.39
N SER A 340 -12.17 13.18 2.97
CA SER A 340 -11.02 13.74 2.24
C SER A 340 -10.45 12.81 1.16
N SER A 341 -10.78 11.52 1.21
CA SER A 341 -10.41 10.52 0.21
C SER A 341 -11.63 9.98 -0.55
N TRP A 342 -12.76 10.69 -0.52
CA TRP A 342 -14.03 10.31 -1.18
C TRP A 342 -14.58 8.97 -0.71
N ILE A 343 -14.28 8.58 0.54
CA ILE A 343 -14.82 7.38 1.18
C ILE A 343 -15.94 7.80 2.14
N TRP A 344 -17.14 7.33 1.86
CA TRP A 344 -18.36 7.65 2.58
C TRP A 344 -18.90 6.43 3.30
N GLN A 345 -19.63 6.67 4.38
CA GLN A 345 -20.46 5.64 5.00
C GLN A 345 -21.63 5.27 4.07
N PRO A 346 -22.17 4.04 4.14
CA PRO A 346 -23.43 3.71 3.46
C PRO A 346 -24.56 4.59 4.01
N LEU A 347 -25.59 4.77 3.20
CA LEU A 347 -26.79 5.54 3.63
C LEU A 347 -27.56 4.79 4.70
N ASN A 348 -27.67 3.47 4.56
CA ASN A 348 -28.30 2.59 5.51
C ASN A 348 -27.65 1.19 5.47
N THR A 349 -28.00 0.37 6.44
CA THR A 349 -27.67 -1.05 6.47
C THR A 349 -28.94 -1.84 6.75
N GLU A 350 -29.26 -2.78 5.87
CA GLU A 350 -30.40 -3.70 6.02
C GLU A 350 -29.91 -5.11 6.30
N VAL A 351 -30.60 -5.82 7.18
CA VAL A 351 -30.32 -7.21 7.54
C VAL A 351 -31.51 -8.08 7.23
N PHE A 352 -31.28 -9.10 6.44
CA PHE A 352 -32.26 -10.13 6.12
C PHE A 352 -31.81 -11.46 6.69
N GLY A 353 -32.78 -12.31 7.02
CA GLY A 353 -32.53 -13.70 7.45
C GLY A 353 -33.30 -14.69 6.60
N SER A 354 -32.71 -15.86 6.35
CA SER A 354 -33.29 -16.96 5.64
C SER A 354 -32.94 -18.30 6.31
N LEU A 355 -33.83 -19.28 6.27
CA LEU A 355 -33.56 -20.66 6.71
C LEU A 355 -33.24 -21.59 5.53
N ASP A 356 -33.60 -21.19 4.32
CA ASP A 356 -33.47 -21.99 3.10
C ASP A 356 -32.56 -21.37 2.02
N GLY A 357 -32.07 -20.15 2.27
CA GLY A 357 -31.24 -19.39 1.32
C GLY A 357 -32.00 -18.82 0.12
N THR A 358 -33.33 -18.98 0.07
CA THR A 358 -34.20 -18.55 -1.05
C THR A 358 -35.28 -17.58 -0.59
N THR A 359 -35.85 -17.82 0.57
CA THR A 359 -36.92 -16.99 1.15
C THR A 359 -36.30 -16.10 2.23
N TRP A 360 -36.29 -14.78 1.98
CA TRP A 360 -35.66 -13.82 2.86
C TRP A 360 -36.69 -12.97 3.59
N LYS A 361 -36.47 -12.78 4.88
CA LYS A 361 -37.27 -11.91 5.75
C LYS A 361 -36.40 -10.77 6.26
N SER A 362 -36.88 -9.54 6.13
CA SER A 362 -36.23 -8.38 6.76
C SER A 362 -36.27 -8.53 8.28
N LEU A 363 -35.10 -8.37 8.91
CA LEU A 363 -34.91 -8.47 10.36
C LEU A 363 -34.68 -7.10 10.99
N SER A 364 -33.92 -6.25 10.33
CA SER A 364 -33.55 -4.92 10.85
C SER A 364 -33.06 -4.02 9.74
N MET A 365 -33.24 -2.71 9.91
CA MET A 365 -32.65 -1.66 9.11
C MET A 365 -32.16 -0.55 10.04
N THR A 366 -31.04 0.08 9.74
CA THR A 366 -30.55 1.26 10.42
C THR A 366 -29.84 2.21 9.45
N ASP A 367 -30.02 3.50 9.65
CA ASP A 367 -29.29 4.61 9.04
C ASP A 367 -28.43 5.37 10.08
N ASP A 368 -28.47 4.90 11.32
CA ASP A 368 -27.69 5.45 12.42
C ASP A 368 -26.36 4.70 12.57
N PHE A 369 -25.27 5.46 12.51
CA PHE A 369 -23.89 4.96 12.61
C PHE A 369 -23.20 5.57 13.82
N VAL A 370 -22.87 4.73 14.80
CA VAL A 370 -22.13 5.15 15.98
C VAL A 370 -20.66 5.33 15.61
N GLU A 371 -20.13 6.52 15.74
CA GLU A 371 -18.70 6.78 15.57
C GLU A 371 -17.91 6.11 16.69
N SER A 372 -17.13 5.08 16.35
CA SER A 372 -16.07 4.62 17.24
C SER A 372 -14.84 5.51 17.03
N LYS A 373 -14.24 6.02 18.10
CA LYS A 373 -12.94 6.70 18.02
C LYS A 373 -11.90 5.67 17.57
N THR A 374 -11.66 5.58 16.28
CA THR A 374 -10.42 4.99 15.75
C THR A 374 -9.34 6.04 15.87
N VAL A 375 -8.25 5.67 16.46
CA VAL A 375 -7.04 6.47 16.67
C VAL A 375 -6.43 6.92 15.35
#